data_ea59ff6cb8fe46d248d803bee7a5953e
#
_entry.id   ea59ff6cb8fe46d248d803bee7a5953e
#
_cell.length_a   1.000
_cell.length_b   1.000
_cell.length_c   1.000
_cell.angle_alpha   90.00
_cell.angle_beta   90.00
_cell.angle_gamma   90.00
#
_symmetry.space_group_name_H-M   'P 1'
#
loop_
_entity.id
_entity.type
_entity.pdbx_description
1 polymer ?
#
loop_
_entity_poly.entity_id
_entity_poly.type
_entity_poly.pdbx_seq_one_letter_code
_entity_poly.pdbx_strand_id
1 'polypeptide(L)'
;MSVSLPMTTYAANWYLEDGSVTVNADNSGQTVTQGSGSAVPDEAPVITQRNSSAETSNTITINASENATANVTISNVNIDTSGAAVSTGGKGNVNIELDGTNTLKSGRYHAGLEKSQDGKLTITDENANGKLIATGGDYGAGIGGDDQGNGKNITITGGEITATGGSHGAGIGGGYYGNGNDITITGGKVTATGGNDAAGIGGGNYKDGNDINIAGGKVTATGGDYGAGIGGGNQGNGKNITITGGEVTAAGGGNGAGIGGGLRKEGEKITVSGDATLKVQGGLTDEWDGAGAGIGNGGSHNGDFLSGTIPVNGAETEPDTSNLTTGKIEYYAPGADMTKDEPTSTILGSGQPTSPGETAAPVEYRMQT
;
A
#
# COMPACT_ATOMS: atom_id res chain seq x y z
N MET A 1 -16.47 47.01 20.67
CA MET A 1 -16.91 45.69 20.12
C MET A 1 -16.33 45.57 18.73
N SER A 2 -15.29 44.74 18.59
CA SER A 2 -14.74 44.41 17.27
C SER A 2 -15.58 43.27 16.71
N VAL A 3 -16.35 43.52 15.67
CA VAL A 3 -17.09 42.50 14.93
C VAL A 3 -16.06 41.86 14.00
N SER A 4 -15.55 40.67 14.36
CA SER A 4 -14.84 39.84 13.41
C SER A 4 -15.88 39.27 12.45
N LEU A 5 -15.88 39.77 11.22
CA LEU A 5 -16.58 39.10 10.13
C LEU A 5 -15.97 37.72 9.95
N PRO A 6 -16.79 36.67 9.75
CA PRO A 6 -16.24 35.39 9.35
C PRO A 6 -15.55 35.59 7.99
N MET A 7 -14.21 35.44 7.97
CA MET A 7 -13.51 35.33 6.70
C MET A 7 -13.95 33.98 6.08
N THR A 8 -14.74 34.05 5.02
CA THR A 8 -14.90 32.93 4.11
C THR A 8 -13.55 32.72 3.45
N THR A 9 -12.78 31.80 3.96
CA THR A 9 -11.53 31.36 3.31
C THR A 9 -11.92 30.62 2.05
N TYR A 10 -11.78 31.27 0.90
CA TYR A 10 -11.79 30.58 -0.38
C TYR A 10 -10.51 29.74 -0.43
N ALA A 11 -10.64 28.46 -0.85
CA ALA A 11 -9.49 27.64 -1.17
C ALA A 11 -8.59 28.36 -2.16
N ALA A 12 -7.35 28.64 -1.79
CA ALA A 12 -6.40 29.28 -2.67
C ALA A 12 -5.62 28.24 -3.49
N ASN A 13 -5.29 28.59 -4.74
CA ASN A 13 -4.37 27.79 -5.55
C ASN A 13 -2.91 28.18 -5.24
N TRP A 14 -2.11 27.19 -4.85
CA TRP A 14 -0.69 27.32 -4.57
C TRP A 14 0.10 26.64 -5.67
N TYR A 15 0.73 27.42 -6.53
CA TYR A 15 1.40 26.90 -7.72
C TYR A 15 2.84 26.54 -7.42
N LEU A 16 3.24 25.29 -7.66
CA LEU A 16 4.61 24.81 -7.40
C LEU A 16 5.68 25.55 -8.21
N GLU A 17 5.32 26.20 -9.31
CA GLU A 17 6.26 27.08 -10.06
C GLU A 17 6.73 28.29 -9.23
N ASP A 18 5.95 28.69 -8.23
CA ASP A 18 6.27 29.85 -7.38
C ASP A 18 7.10 29.45 -6.14
N GLY A 19 7.44 28.16 -5.99
CA GLY A 19 8.28 27.60 -4.91
C GLY A 19 7.63 26.45 -4.18
N SER A 20 8.40 25.77 -3.34
CA SER A 20 7.91 24.68 -2.47
C SER A 20 6.85 25.21 -1.50
N VAL A 21 5.89 24.34 -1.18
CA VAL A 21 4.73 24.68 -0.33
C VAL A 21 4.83 23.93 0.99
N THR A 22 4.65 24.64 2.09
CA THR A 22 4.54 24.05 3.44
C THR A 22 3.18 24.39 4.03
N VAL A 23 2.44 23.35 4.40
CA VAL A 23 1.17 23.45 5.13
C VAL A 23 1.41 23.10 6.58
N ASN A 24 0.95 23.93 7.51
CA ASN A 24 1.02 23.65 8.93
C ASN A 24 -0.38 23.80 9.54
N ALA A 25 -0.86 22.74 10.17
CA ALA A 25 -2.12 22.74 10.91
C ALA A 25 -1.84 22.58 12.41
N ASP A 26 -2.50 23.39 13.21
CA ASP A 26 -2.48 23.31 14.67
C ASP A 26 -3.90 23.58 15.24
N ASN A 27 -4.01 23.64 16.57
CA ASN A 27 -5.30 23.88 17.22
C ASN A 27 -5.89 25.29 16.97
N SER A 28 -5.15 26.19 16.34
CA SER A 28 -5.60 27.53 15.98
C SER A 28 -6.04 27.67 14.52
N GLY A 29 -5.81 26.65 13.70
CA GLY A 29 -6.15 26.59 12.29
C GLY A 29 -5.02 26.11 11.42
N GLN A 30 -5.18 26.28 10.11
CA GLN A 30 -4.22 25.87 9.10
C GLN A 30 -3.62 27.07 8.37
N THR A 31 -2.33 26.99 8.10
CA THR A 31 -1.59 28.02 7.36
C THR A 31 -0.76 27.40 6.25
N VAL A 32 -0.53 28.16 5.20
CA VAL A 32 0.33 27.80 4.08
C VAL A 32 1.46 28.80 3.91
N THR A 33 2.66 28.29 3.70
CA THR A 33 3.85 29.09 3.37
C THR A 33 4.39 28.60 2.03
N GLN A 34 4.71 29.53 1.13
CA GLN A 34 5.30 29.21 -0.16
C GLN A 34 6.66 29.88 -0.31
N GLY A 35 7.67 29.09 -0.67
CA GLY A 35 9.06 29.56 -0.81
C GLY A 35 9.54 30.26 0.46
N SER A 36 10.00 31.52 0.31
CA SER A 36 10.44 32.39 1.42
C SER A 36 9.33 33.35 1.92
N GLY A 37 8.08 33.14 1.49
CA GLY A 37 6.94 33.97 1.87
C GLY A 37 6.55 33.83 3.34
N SER A 38 5.63 34.67 3.79
CA SER A 38 5.02 34.56 5.12
C SER A 38 3.90 33.53 5.12
N ALA A 39 3.64 32.92 6.28
CA ALA A 39 2.50 32.03 6.48
C ALA A 39 1.18 32.78 6.29
N VAL A 40 0.27 32.21 5.52
CA VAL A 40 -1.05 32.75 5.21
C VAL A 40 -2.11 31.73 5.66
N PRO A 41 -3.17 32.15 6.38
CA PRO A 41 -4.26 31.26 6.73
C PRO A 41 -4.96 30.71 5.48
N ASP A 42 -5.08 29.38 5.39
CA ASP A 42 -5.82 28.67 4.33
C ASP A 42 -6.22 27.27 4.84
N GLU A 43 -7.52 27.09 5.08
CA GLU A 43 -8.06 25.86 5.68
C GLU A 43 -8.27 24.73 4.66
N ALA A 44 -8.20 25.03 3.37
CA ALA A 44 -8.42 24.07 2.29
C ALA A 44 -7.56 24.37 1.04
N PRO A 45 -6.22 24.44 1.19
CA PRO A 45 -5.33 24.77 0.08
C PRO A 45 -5.41 23.74 -1.06
N VAL A 46 -5.39 24.27 -2.28
CA VAL A 46 -5.21 23.47 -3.50
C VAL A 46 -3.78 23.69 -3.99
N ILE A 47 -2.94 22.67 -3.88
CA ILE A 47 -1.56 22.75 -4.36
C ILE A 47 -1.52 22.14 -5.77
N THR A 48 -1.04 22.93 -6.74
CA THR A 48 -1.15 22.59 -8.15
C THR A 48 0.06 23.07 -8.95
N GLN A 49 0.06 22.77 -10.26
CA GLN A 49 0.99 23.33 -11.22
C GLN A 49 0.24 23.97 -12.39
N ARG A 50 0.77 25.07 -12.95
CA ARG A 50 0.27 25.69 -14.17
C ARG A 50 0.56 24.81 -15.39
N ASN A 51 1.68 24.09 -15.34
CA ASN A 51 2.10 23.14 -16.38
C ASN A 51 2.45 21.78 -15.79
N SER A 52 1.46 20.93 -15.60
CA SER A 52 1.62 19.58 -15.06
C SER A 52 2.43 18.61 -15.95
N SER A 53 2.69 18.99 -17.23
CA SER A 53 3.57 18.22 -18.11
C SER A 53 5.06 18.46 -17.84
N ALA A 54 5.40 19.53 -17.12
CA ALA A 54 6.77 19.84 -16.73
C ALA A 54 7.05 19.31 -15.32
N GLU A 55 8.18 18.66 -15.14
CA GLU A 55 8.67 18.27 -13.82
C GLU A 55 9.12 19.48 -13.01
N THR A 56 8.87 19.46 -11.71
CA THR A 56 9.43 20.44 -10.77
C THR A 56 10.17 19.73 -9.64
N SER A 57 11.22 20.37 -9.12
CA SER A 57 11.88 19.94 -7.89
C SER A 57 11.31 20.60 -6.63
N ASN A 58 10.35 21.50 -6.77
CA ASN A 58 9.64 22.09 -5.64
C ASN A 58 8.73 21.06 -4.99
N THR A 59 8.74 21.02 -3.67
CA THR A 59 8.15 19.98 -2.84
C THR A 59 6.94 20.46 -2.04
N ILE A 60 6.19 19.52 -1.50
CA ILE A 60 5.08 19.77 -0.60
C ILE A 60 5.40 19.17 0.77
N THR A 61 5.35 19.99 1.82
CA THR A 61 5.47 19.53 3.22
C THR A 61 4.18 19.80 3.95
N ILE A 62 3.61 18.81 4.61
CA ILE A 62 2.34 18.91 5.32
C ILE A 62 2.56 18.49 6.77
N ASN A 63 2.43 19.41 7.71
CA ASN A 63 2.61 19.16 9.13
C ASN A 63 1.29 19.34 9.87
N ALA A 64 0.99 18.42 10.76
CA ALA A 64 -0.14 18.53 11.67
C ALA A 64 0.33 18.34 13.12
N SER A 65 0.03 19.32 13.96
CA SER A 65 0.29 19.22 15.40
C SER A 65 -0.65 18.22 16.08
N GLU A 66 -0.30 17.78 17.26
CA GLU A 66 -1.14 16.88 18.04
C GLU A 66 -2.57 17.43 18.19
N ASN A 67 -3.57 16.60 17.95
CA ASN A 67 -5.01 16.90 17.91
C ASN A 67 -5.45 17.82 16.76
N ALA A 68 -4.58 18.17 15.81
CA ALA A 68 -4.94 18.89 14.60
C ALA A 68 -5.07 17.93 13.40
N THR A 69 -5.75 18.41 12.36
CA THR A 69 -5.83 17.72 11.08
C THR A 69 -5.51 18.70 9.96
N ALA A 70 -4.51 18.40 9.17
CA ALA A 70 -4.23 19.14 7.95
C ALA A 70 -5.07 18.60 6.80
N ASN A 71 -5.74 19.47 6.06
CA ASN A 71 -6.52 19.12 4.88
C ASN A 71 -5.92 19.80 3.65
N VAL A 72 -5.54 19.02 2.65
CA VAL A 72 -4.83 19.51 1.46
C VAL A 72 -5.37 18.82 0.22
N THR A 73 -5.69 19.60 -0.82
CA THR A 73 -5.92 19.04 -2.16
C THR A 73 -4.64 19.15 -2.97
N ILE A 74 -4.20 18.04 -3.56
CA ILE A 74 -3.14 18.05 -4.58
C ILE A 74 -3.76 17.82 -5.96
N SER A 75 -3.46 18.74 -6.89
CA SER A 75 -4.12 18.77 -8.19
C SER A 75 -3.12 18.96 -9.32
N ASN A 76 -3.00 17.94 -10.18
CA ASN A 76 -2.17 18.00 -11.38
C ASN A 76 -0.71 18.40 -11.10
N VAL A 77 -0.08 17.80 -10.09
CA VAL A 77 1.34 18.04 -9.76
C VAL A 77 2.25 16.97 -10.38
N ASN A 78 3.45 17.38 -10.78
CA ASN A 78 4.47 16.50 -11.34
C ASN A 78 5.82 16.84 -10.71
N ILE A 79 6.15 16.14 -9.62
CA ILE A 79 7.34 16.41 -8.80
C ILE A 79 8.37 15.30 -9.01
N ASP A 80 9.60 15.66 -9.42
CA ASP A 80 10.80 14.81 -9.42
C ASP A 80 11.92 15.54 -8.66
N THR A 81 12.33 14.99 -7.51
CA THR A 81 13.25 15.65 -6.61
C THR A 81 14.22 14.66 -5.97
N SER A 82 15.37 15.16 -5.52
CA SER A 82 16.33 14.38 -4.73
C SER A 82 15.94 14.19 -3.26
N GLY A 83 14.94 14.94 -2.78
CA GLY A 83 14.33 14.82 -1.45
C GLY A 83 13.00 14.05 -1.50
N ALA A 84 12.12 14.32 -0.53
CA ALA A 84 10.75 13.85 -0.55
C ALA A 84 9.88 14.75 -1.43
N ALA A 85 9.17 14.19 -2.41
CA ALA A 85 8.26 14.96 -3.27
C ALA A 85 7.11 15.57 -2.47
N VAL A 86 6.44 14.74 -1.69
CA VAL A 86 5.45 15.14 -0.68
C VAL A 86 5.82 14.46 0.63
N SER A 87 5.97 15.23 1.69
CA SER A 87 6.23 14.71 3.03
C SER A 87 5.15 15.16 4.02
N THR A 88 4.82 14.27 4.95
CA THR A 88 3.87 14.56 6.04
C THR A 88 4.57 14.41 7.38
N GLY A 89 4.32 15.31 8.33
CA GLY A 89 5.02 15.36 9.62
C GLY A 89 4.11 15.73 10.79
N GLY A 90 4.67 15.63 12.00
CA GLY A 90 3.99 15.98 13.27
C GLY A 90 3.30 14.79 13.91
N LYS A 91 2.32 15.07 14.81
CA LYS A 91 1.57 14.04 15.55
C LYS A 91 0.09 13.99 15.18
N GLY A 92 -0.40 14.97 14.44
CA GLY A 92 -1.79 15.07 13.99
C GLY A 92 -2.07 14.27 12.73
N ASN A 93 -3.28 14.37 12.26
CA ASN A 93 -3.74 13.69 11.06
C ASN A 93 -3.50 14.54 9.80
N VAL A 94 -3.35 13.87 8.67
CA VAL A 94 -3.24 14.53 7.36
C VAL A 94 -4.25 13.88 6.42
N ASN A 95 -5.08 14.69 5.80
CA ASN A 95 -5.99 14.28 4.74
C ASN A 95 -5.49 14.90 3.42
N ILE A 96 -5.31 14.05 2.42
CA ILE A 96 -4.95 14.46 1.07
C ILE A 96 -6.09 14.08 0.14
N GLU A 97 -6.75 15.10 -0.42
CA GLU A 97 -7.70 14.95 -1.51
C GLU A 97 -6.93 14.97 -2.84
N LEU A 98 -7.24 14.01 -3.70
CA LEU A 98 -6.66 13.91 -5.03
C LEU A 98 -7.58 14.58 -6.06
N ASP A 99 -7.00 15.43 -6.91
CA ASP A 99 -7.68 15.98 -8.08
C ASP A 99 -6.76 15.89 -9.31
N GLY A 100 -7.28 15.39 -10.44
CA GLY A 100 -6.49 15.18 -11.65
C GLY A 100 -5.32 14.20 -11.45
N THR A 101 -4.27 14.35 -12.24
CA THR A 101 -3.12 13.43 -12.23
C THR A 101 -1.94 14.00 -11.45
N ASN A 102 -1.54 13.30 -10.41
CA ASN A 102 -0.45 13.68 -9.51
C ASN A 102 0.68 12.67 -9.61
N THR A 103 1.87 13.10 -9.98
CA THR A 103 3.08 12.28 -10.11
C THR A 103 4.10 12.73 -9.08
N LEU A 104 4.52 11.82 -8.23
CA LEU A 104 5.47 12.05 -7.15
C LEU A 104 6.63 11.07 -7.29
N LYS A 105 7.83 11.59 -7.51
CA LYS A 105 9.05 10.82 -7.56
C LYS A 105 10.07 11.43 -6.60
N SER A 106 10.50 10.64 -5.66
CA SER A 106 11.38 11.06 -4.58
C SER A 106 12.80 10.50 -4.73
N GLY A 107 13.72 11.15 -4.05
CA GLY A 107 15.12 10.76 -4.03
C GLY A 107 15.39 9.48 -3.22
N ARG A 108 16.61 9.02 -3.28
CA ARG A 108 17.09 7.69 -2.88
C ARG A 108 16.55 7.17 -1.53
N TYR A 109 16.48 8.02 -0.53
CA TYR A 109 16.10 7.63 0.85
C TYR A 109 14.65 7.91 1.20
N HIS A 110 13.88 8.50 0.28
CA HIS A 110 12.57 9.05 0.53
C HIS A 110 11.46 8.24 -0.13
N ALA A 111 10.29 8.23 0.50
CA ALA A 111 9.09 7.67 -0.11
C ALA A 111 8.48 8.65 -1.13
N GLY A 112 7.78 8.12 -2.14
CA GLY A 112 7.08 8.94 -3.14
C GLY A 112 6.09 9.90 -2.50
N LEU A 113 5.20 9.39 -1.65
CA LEU A 113 4.44 10.12 -0.65
C LEU A 113 4.95 9.68 0.74
N GLU A 114 5.77 10.51 1.34
CA GLU A 114 6.46 10.18 2.58
C GLU A 114 5.58 10.45 3.81
N LYS A 115 5.42 9.42 4.64
CA LYS A 115 4.66 9.49 5.86
C LYS A 115 5.56 9.33 7.09
N SER A 116 5.86 10.43 7.74
CA SER A 116 6.64 10.44 8.98
C SER A 116 5.84 10.88 10.22
N GLN A 117 4.59 11.39 10.04
CA GLN A 117 3.75 11.74 11.19
C GLN A 117 3.26 10.50 11.95
N ASP A 118 2.96 10.68 13.25
CA ASP A 118 2.38 9.63 14.08
C ASP A 118 0.88 9.41 13.84
N GLY A 119 0.15 10.48 13.48
CA GLY A 119 -1.28 10.42 13.19
C GLY A 119 -1.61 9.67 11.89
N LYS A 120 -2.87 9.67 11.52
CA LYS A 120 -3.36 9.01 10.31
C LYS A 120 -3.05 9.84 9.07
N LEU A 121 -2.61 9.18 8.00
CA LEU A 121 -2.65 9.70 6.64
C LEU A 121 -3.89 9.13 5.95
N THR A 122 -4.77 9.99 5.46
CA THR A 122 -5.92 9.58 4.66
C THR A 122 -5.78 10.14 3.25
N ILE A 123 -5.94 9.27 2.25
CA ILE A 123 -5.98 9.64 0.83
C ILE A 123 -7.40 9.44 0.34
N THR A 124 -8.01 10.51 -0.20
CA THR A 124 -9.38 10.56 -0.66
C THR A 124 -9.46 11.01 -2.12
N ASP A 125 -10.60 10.77 -2.76
CA ASP A 125 -10.94 11.25 -4.10
C ASP A 125 -12.47 11.38 -4.17
N GLU A 126 -12.97 12.51 -3.68
CA GLU A 126 -14.42 12.77 -3.59
C GLU A 126 -15.06 12.98 -4.97
N ASN A 127 -14.28 13.48 -5.94
CA ASN A 127 -14.75 13.79 -7.29
C ASN A 127 -14.56 12.62 -8.28
N ALA A 128 -13.95 11.53 -7.87
CA ALA A 128 -13.66 10.34 -8.67
C ALA A 128 -12.84 10.62 -9.96
N ASN A 129 -11.95 11.62 -9.92
CA ASN A 129 -11.06 12.00 -11.02
C ASN A 129 -9.57 12.01 -10.59
N GLY A 130 -9.30 11.70 -9.34
CA GLY A 130 -7.99 11.76 -8.72
C GLY A 130 -7.13 10.56 -9.06
N LYS A 131 -5.91 10.85 -9.52
CA LYS A 131 -4.87 9.86 -9.78
C LYS A 131 -3.59 10.22 -9.05
N LEU A 132 -2.99 9.24 -8.40
CA LEU A 132 -1.69 9.36 -7.75
C LEU A 132 -0.72 8.30 -8.28
N ILE A 133 0.41 8.75 -8.80
CA ILE A 133 1.55 7.91 -9.18
C ILE A 133 2.67 8.28 -8.21
N ALA A 134 2.97 7.40 -7.28
CA ALA A 134 3.97 7.63 -6.24
C ALA A 134 5.11 6.62 -6.37
N THR A 135 6.32 7.11 -6.59
CA THR A 135 7.53 6.29 -6.75
C THR A 135 8.55 6.67 -5.68
N GLY A 136 8.90 5.72 -4.85
CA GLY A 136 9.96 5.85 -3.85
C GLY A 136 11.36 5.74 -4.46
N GLY A 137 12.35 6.34 -3.80
CA GLY A 137 13.75 6.07 -4.07
C GLY A 137 14.19 4.72 -3.53
N ASP A 138 15.42 4.29 -3.75
CA ASP A 138 15.93 2.92 -3.47
C ASP A 138 15.51 2.35 -2.11
N TYR A 139 15.46 3.19 -1.08
CA TYR A 139 15.14 2.78 0.30
C TYR A 139 13.75 3.23 0.78
N GLY A 140 13.01 3.99 -0.02
CA GLY A 140 11.69 4.49 0.34
C GLY A 140 10.55 3.66 -0.22
N ALA A 141 9.41 3.70 0.46
CA ALA A 141 8.15 3.16 -0.05
C ALA A 141 7.62 4.01 -1.22
N GLY A 142 6.69 3.47 -2.02
CA GLY A 142 5.88 4.29 -2.93
C GLY A 142 5.03 5.28 -2.14
N ILE A 143 4.26 4.77 -1.17
CA ILE A 143 3.49 5.55 -0.19
C ILE A 143 3.81 4.99 1.20
N GLY A 144 4.38 5.80 2.09
CA GLY A 144 4.67 5.36 3.44
C GLY A 144 6.03 5.78 3.99
N GLY A 145 6.79 4.83 4.52
CA GLY A 145 8.07 5.09 5.17
C GLY A 145 9.21 5.45 4.22
N ASP A 146 10.07 6.33 4.68
CA ASP A 146 11.41 6.60 4.12
C ASP A 146 12.42 5.50 4.52
N ASP A 147 13.70 5.71 4.35
CA ASP A 147 14.77 4.82 4.87
C ASP A 147 14.61 4.65 6.38
N GLN A 148 14.42 3.40 6.83
CA GLN A 148 14.11 2.99 8.20
C GLN A 148 12.76 3.49 8.74
N GLY A 149 11.94 4.13 7.90
CA GLY A 149 10.62 4.63 8.24
C GLY A 149 9.53 3.57 8.17
N ASN A 150 8.65 3.56 9.17
CA ASN A 150 7.46 2.72 9.13
C ASN A 150 6.35 3.38 8.30
N GLY A 151 5.68 2.59 7.46
CA GLY A 151 4.42 2.99 6.85
C GLY A 151 3.27 2.53 7.73
N LYS A 152 2.82 3.37 8.67
CA LYS A 152 1.75 3.03 9.62
C LYS A 152 0.59 4.02 9.56
N ASN A 153 -0.61 3.58 9.96
CA ASN A 153 -1.79 4.44 10.01
C ASN A 153 -2.11 5.09 8.64
N ILE A 154 -2.09 4.30 7.56
CA ILE A 154 -2.42 4.76 6.21
C ILE A 154 -3.82 4.29 5.86
N THR A 155 -4.67 5.22 5.42
CA THR A 155 -6.03 4.91 4.96
C THR A 155 -6.22 5.43 3.53
N ILE A 156 -6.72 4.57 2.65
CA ILE A 156 -7.07 4.91 1.26
C ILE A 156 -8.55 4.66 1.08
N THR A 157 -9.29 5.70 0.71
CA THR A 157 -10.75 5.62 0.53
C THR A 157 -11.20 5.80 -0.91
N GLY A 158 -10.33 6.32 -1.79
CA GLY A 158 -10.63 6.59 -3.19
C GLY A 158 -9.38 6.80 -4.04
N GLY A 159 -9.59 7.15 -5.31
CA GLY A 159 -8.57 7.46 -6.30
C GLY A 159 -8.03 6.27 -7.10
N GLU A 160 -7.39 6.59 -8.23
CA GLU A 160 -6.56 5.66 -8.98
C GLU A 160 -5.11 5.80 -8.51
N ILE A 161 -4.65 4.87 -7.68
CA ILE A 161 -3.35 4.92 -7.02
C ILE A 161 -2.40 3.89 -7.64
N THR A 162 -1.23 4.35 -8.07
CA THR A 162 -0.10 3.50 -8.45
C THR A 162 1.06 3.84 -7.53
N ALA A 163 1.42 2.91 -6.66
CA ALA A 163 2.48 3.07 -5.68
C ALA A 163 3.60 2.05 -5.96
N THR A 164 4.79 2.54 -6.24
CA THR A 164 5.96 1.69 -6.52
C THR A 164 7.04 2.00 -5.49
N GLY A 165 7.42 1.00 -4.72
CA GLY A 165 8.54 1.10 -3.80
C GLY A 165 9.89 1.11 -4.54
N GLY A 166 10.90 1.68 -3.93
CA GLY A 166 12.28 1.49 -4.35
C GLY A 166 12.76 0.07 -4.07
N SER A 167 14.00 -0.25 -4.39
CA SER A 167 14.55 -1.64 -4.32
C SER A 167 14.27 -2.36 -3.00
N HIS A 168 14.21 -1.62 -1.90
CA HIS A 168 14.03 -2.16 -0.55
C HIS A 168 12.73 -1.67 0.15
N GLY A 169 11.93 -0.84 -0.50
CA GLY A 169 10.70 -0.27 0.03
C GLY A 169 9.44 -0.96 -0.47
N ALA A 170 8.40 -0.98 0.35
CA ALA A 170 7.09 -1.47 -0.04
C ALA A 170 6.43 -0.55 -1.09
N GLY A 171 5.50 -1.09 -1.90
CA GLY A 171 4.63 -0.25 -2.71
C GLY A 171 3.84 0.70 -1.83
N ILE A 172 3.12 0.15 -0.83
CA ILE A 172 2.43 0.91 0.23
C ILE A 172 2.85 0.30 1.57
N GLY A 173 3.51 1.08 2.43
CA GLY A 173 3.93 0.60 3.73
C GLY A 173 5.33 1.04 4.15
N GLY A 174 6.14 0.11 4.64
CA GLY A 174 7.49 0.41 5.15
C GLY A 174 8.52 0.72 4.07
N GLY A 175 9.44 1.63 4.37
CA GLY A 175 10.69 1.74 3.64
C GLY A 175 11.69 0.65 4.08
N TYR A 176 12.94 0.76 3.66
CA TYR A 176 14.00 -0.15 4.09
C TYR A 176 14.08 -0.23 5.62
N TYR A 177 14.06 -1.43 6.20
CA TYR A 177 13.92 -1.66 7.64
C TYR A 177 12.67 -1.03 8.30
N GLY A 178 11.64 -0.68 7.53
CA GLY A 178 10.36 -0.16 8.03
C GLY A 178 9.24 -1.19 8.00
N ASN A 179 8.44 -1.27 9.05
CA ASN A 179 7.21 -2.08 9.05
C ASN A 179 6.08 -1.38 8.29
N GLY A 180 5.19 -2.18 7.68
CA GLY A 180 3.94 -1.69 7.12
C GLY A 180 2.77 -2.17 7.97
N ASN A 181 2.29 -1.32 8.88
CA ASN A 181 1.25 -1.71 9.83
C ASN A 181 0.05 -0.75 9.78
N ASP A 182 -1.12 -1.22 10.23
CA ASP A 182 -2.33 -0.38 10.31
C ASP A 182 -2.66 0.29 8.95
N ILE A 183 -2.62 -0.50 7.86
CA ILE A 183 -2.97 -0.05 6.52
C ILE A 183 -4.41 -0.45 6.23
N THR A 184 -5.25 0.53 5.88
CA THR A 184 -6.66 0.31 5.58
C THR A 184 -7.00 0.81 4.17
N ILE A 185 -7.61 -0.05 3.35
CA ILE A 185 -8.13 0.31 2.02
C ILE A 185 -9.63 0.02 2.00
N THR A 186 -10.42 1.06 1.77
CA THR A 186 -11.89 0.94 1.72
C THR A 186 -12.47 1.25 0.35
N GLY A 187 -11.67 1.77 -0.56
CA GLY A 187 -12.13 2.13 -1.91
C GLY A 187 -10.97 2.46 -2.85
N GLY A 188 -11.31 2.91 -4.05
CA GLY A 188 -10.37 3.27 -5.10
C GLY A 188 -9.88 2.08 -5.93
N LYS A 189 -9.00 2.40 -6.89
CA LYS A 189 -8.24 1.43 -7.69
C LYS A 189 -6.78 1.55 -7.30
N VAL A 190 -6.27 0.58 -6.55
CA VAL A 190 -4.93 0.61 -5.98
C VAL A 190 -4.05 -0.44 -6.65
N THR A 191 -2.93 0.00 -7.20
CA THR A 191 -1.86 -0.86 -7.71
C THR A 191 -0.60 -0.59 -6.88
N ALA A 192 -0.15 -1.58 -6.12
CA ALA A 192 0.99 -1.47 -5.25
C ALA A 192 2.05 -2.50 -5.63
N THR A 193 3.25 -2.03 -5.96
CA THR A 193 4.38 -2.90 -6.33
C THR A 193 5.53 -2.66 -5.36
N GLY A 194 5.95 -3.70 -4.68
CA GLY A 194 7.15 -3.67 -3.83
C GLY A 194 8.43 -3.64 -4.66
N GLY A 195 9.49 -3.10 -4.10
CA GLY A 195 10.83 -3.30 -4.63
C GLY A 195 11.32 -4.75 -4.40
N ASN A 196 12.49 -5.10 -4.90
CA ASN A 196 13.00 -6.49 -4.92
C ASN A 196 12.85 -7.23 -3.59
N ASP A 197 13.06 -6.53 -2.49
CA ASP A 197 13.08 -7.11 -1.15
C ASP A 197 11.81 -6.80 -0.32
N ALA A 198 10.78 -6.24 -0.91
CA ALA A 198 9.70 -5.67 -0.14
C ALA A 198 8.31 -6.15 -0.60
N ALA A 199 7.33 -5.98 0.28
CA ALA A 199 5.94 -6.31 -0.02
C ALA A 199 5.31 -5.30 -1.01
N GLY A 200 4.31 -5.75 -1.77
CA GLY A 200 3.42 -4.84 -2.51
C GLY A 200 2.70 -3.90 -1.54
N ILE A 201 2.03 -4.47 -0.53
CA ILE A 201 1.41 -3.73 0.59
C ILE A 201 1.91 -4.36 1.88
N GLY A 202 2.63 -3.60 2.71
CA GLY A 202 3.11 -4.08 3.99
C GLY A 202 4.56 -3.72 4.32
N GLY A 203 5.37 -4.72 4.69
CA GLY A 203 6.75 -4.52 5.15
C GLY A 203 7.73 -4.17 4.03
N GLY A 204 8.69 -3.30 4.36
CA GLY A 204 9.92 -3.18 3.59
C GLY A 204 10.88 -4.34 3.85
N ASN A 205 12.10 -4.25 3.33
CA ASN A 205 13.11 -5.30 3.50
C ASN A 205 13.36 -5.60 4.98
N TYR A 206 13.35 -6.88 5.36
CA TYR A 206 13.50 -7.44 6.73
C TYR A 206 12.38 -7.05 7.71
N LYS A 207 11.22 -6.65 7.22
CA LYS A 207 10.16 -6.12 8.08
C LYS A 207 8.78 -6.70 7.81
N ASP A 208 7.99 -6.65 8.85
CA ASP A 208 6.65 -7.22 8.90
C ASP A 208 5.61 -6.29 8.24
N GLY A 209 4.57 -6.92 7.68
CA GLY A 209 3.34 -6.25 7.27
C GLY A 209 2.19 -6.79 8.10
N ASN A 210 1.72 -6.02 9.07
CA ASN A 210 0.69 -6.47 10.01
C ASN A 210 -0.50 -5.51 10.06
N ASP A 211 -1.64 -6.02 10.57
CA ASP A 211 -2.84 -5.22 10.78
C ASP A 211 -3.29 -4.51 9.48
N ILE A 212 -3.30 -5.27 8.36
CA ILE A 212 -3.72 -4.78 7.05
C ILE A 212 -5.19 -5.13 6.84
N ASN A 213 -6.02 -4.11 6.58
CA ASN A 213 -7.44 -4.26 6.36
C ASN A 213 -7.86 -3.77 4.96
N ILE A 214 -8.45 -4.65 4.15
CA ILE A 214 -9.04 -4.29 2.86
C ILE A 214 -10.55 -4.56 2.93
N ALA A 215 -11.32 -3.47 2.92
CA ALA A 215 -12.77 -3.54 3.04
C ALA A 215 -13.51 -3.17 1.74
N GLY A 216 -12.78 -2.83 0.68
CA GLY A 216 -13.37 -2.47 -0.60
C GLY A 216 -12.33 -2.02 -1.62
N GLY A 217 -12.81 -1.60 -2.79
CA GLY A 217 -11.98 -1.15 -3.90
C GLY A 217 -11.49 -2.29 -4.80
N LYS A 218 -10.63 -1.92 -5.77
CA LYS A 218 -9.92 -2.86 -6.63
C LYS A 218 -8.44 -2.76 -6.34
N VAL A 219 -7.89 -3.77 -5.68
CA VAL A 219 -6.50 -3.78 -5.19
C VAL A 219 -5.69 -4.81 -5.95
N THR A 220 -4.57 -4.37 -6.52
CA THR A 220 -3.54 -5.25 -7.09
C THR A 220 -2.25 -5.02 -6.32
N ALA A 221 -1.77 -6.04 -5.64
CA ALA A 221 -0.57 -5.99 -4.84
C ALA A 221 0.43 -7.04 -5.34
N THR A 222 1.62 -6.58 -5.73
CA THR A 222 2.70 -7.46 -6.20
C THR A 222 3.93 -7.26 -5.33
N GLY A 223 4.40 -8.32 -4.71
CA GLY A 223 5.67 -8.33 -3.99
C GLY A 223 6.86 -8.28 -4.93
N GLY A 224 7.99 -7.81 -4.44
CA GLY A 224 9.29 -7.99 -5.11
C GLY A 224 9.81 -9.42 -4.90
N ASP A 225 10.98 -9.75 -5.41
CA ASP A 225 11.50 -11.13 -5.50
C ASP A 225 11.39 -11.92 -4.19
N TYR A 226 11.52 -11.26 -3.05
CA TYR A 226 11.47 -11.90 -1.73
C TYR A 226 10.30 -11.43 -0.86
N GLY A 227 9.45 -10.55 -1.38
CA GLY A 227 8.32 -9.96 -0.64
C GLY A 227 6.98 -10.61 -0.95
N ALA A 228 6.08 -10.56 0.01
CA ALA A 228 4.68 -10.93 -0.20
C ALA A 228 3.95 -9.90 -1.09
N GLY A 229 2.89 -10.32 -1.79
CA GLY A 229 1.96 -9.38 -2.40
C GLY A 229 1.37 -8.46 -1.34
N ILE A 230 0.78 -9.04 -0.29
CA ILE A 230 0.26 -8.35 0.89
C ILE A 230 0.84 -9.01 2.13
N GLY A 231 1.60 -8.27 2.94
CA GLY A 231 2.18 -8.79 4.17
C GLY A 231 3.65 -8.45 4.38
N GLY A 232 4.49 -9.44 4.64
CA GLY A 232 5.91 -9.25 4.94
C GLY A 232 6.77 -8.94 3.73
N GLY A 233 7.80 -8.09 3.91
CA GLY A 233 8.92 -8.00 2.98
C GLY A 233 9.87 -9.19 3.13
N ASN A 234 11.02 -9.16 2.47
CA ASN A 234 12.07 -10.17 2.63
C ASN A 234 12.32 -10.44 4.12
N GLN A 235 12.22 -11.69 4.54
CA GLN A 235 12.33 -12.11 5.93
C GLN A 235 11.40 -11.37 6.92
N GLY A 236 10.25 -10.88 6.45
CA GLY A 236 9.18 -10.29 7.25
C GLY A 236 7.94 -11.16 7.30
N ASN A 237 7.23 -11.15 8.42
CA ASN A 237 5.96 -11.87 8.58
C ASN A 237 4.78 -11.03 8.07
N GLY A 238 3.69 -11.71 7.69
CA GLY A 238 2.40 -11.08 7.42
C GLY A 238 1.37 -11.58 8.42
N LYS A 239 0.86 -10.72 9.31
CA LYS A 239 -0.06 -11.13 10.39
C LYS A 239 -1.27 -10.20 10.52
N ASN A 240 -2.41 -10.76 10.97
CA ASN A 240 -3.64 -10.02 11.17
C ASN A 240 -4.10 -9.31 9.87
N ILE A 241 -4.12 -10.03 8.77
CA ILE A 241 -4.56 -9.49 7.47
C ILE A 241 -6.04 -9.83 7.30
N THR A 242 -6.87 -8.81 7.14
CA THR A 242 -8.33 -8.96 7.05
C THR A 242 -8.81 -8.39 5.73
N ILE A 243 -9.56 -9.18 4.95
CA ILE A 243 -10.16 -8.75 3.69
C ILE A 243 -11.66 -9.03 3.77
N THR A 244 -12.46 -7.97 3.81
CA THR A 244 -13.91 -8.06 4.03
C THR A 244 -14.75 -7.71 2.81
N GLY A 245 -14.12 -7.18 1.77
CA GLY A 245 -14.78 -6.80 0.52
C GLY A 245 -13.80 -6.37 -0.56
N GLY A 246 -14.31 -6.05 -1.74
CA GLY A 246 -13.52 -5.61 -2.89
C GLY A 246 -12.97 -6.73 -3.75
N GLU A 247 -12.31 -6.33 -4.84
CA GLU A 247 -11.58 -7.23 -5.74
C GLU A 247 -10.08 -7.14 -5.44
N VAL A 248 -9.49 -8.20 -4.91
CA VAL A 248 -8.08 -8.22 -4.53
C VAL A 248 -7.30 -9.23 -5.36
N THR A 249 -6.25 -8.75 -6.00
CA THR A 249 -5.27 -9.62 -6.67
C THR A 249 -3.93 -9.46 -5.94
N ALA A 250 -3.44 -10.53 -5.35
CA ALA A 250 -2.20 -10.55 -4.60
C ALA A 250 -1.24 -11.59 -5.14
N ALA A 251 -0.10 -11.16 -5.64
CA ALA A 251 0.98 -12.01 -6.11
C ALA A 251 2.24 -11.80 -5.27
N GLY A 252 2.76 -12.86 -4.71
CA GLY A 252 4.11 -12.86 -4.15
C GLY A 252 5.14 -12.71 -5.27
N GLY A 253 6.27 -12.10 -4.97
CA GLY A 253 7.44 -12.18 -5.84
C GLY A 253 8.18 -13.50 -5.62
N GLY A 254 9.25 -13.79 -6.31
CA GLY A 254 10.01 -15.05 -6.31
C GLY A 254 9.67 -16.08 -5.23
N ASN A 255 9.97 -15.77 -3.98
CA ASN A 255 9.73 -16.67 -2.85
C ASN A 255 8.67 -16.16 -1.85
N GLY A 256 8.06 -15.00 -2.09
CA GLY A 256 7.04 -14.42 -1.21
C GLY A 256 5.67 -15.09 -1.37
N ALA A 257 4.85 -15.06 -0.32
CA ALA A 257 3.46 -15.46 -0.40
C ALA A 257 2.63 -14.43 -1.19
N GLY A 258 1.52 -14.84 -1.80
CA GLY A 258 0.51 -13.91 -2.33
C GLY A 258 0.00 -13.02 -1.21
N ILE A 259 -0.48 -13.63 -0.11
CA ILE A 259 -0.87 -12.95 1.12
C ILE A 259 -0.19 -13.68 2.28
N GLY A 260 0.65 -12.97 3.06
CA GLY A 260 1.30 -13.55 4.22
C GLY A 260 2.78 -13.22 4.36
N GLY A 261 3.63 -14.22 4.55
CA GLY A 261 5.06 -14.04 4.77
C GLY A 261 5.86 -13.76 3.50
N GLY A 262 6.92 -12.96 3.65
CA GLY A 262 8.00 -12.90 2.69
C GLY A 262 8.90 -14.13 2.80
N LEU A 263 10.05 -14.13 2.10
CA LEU A 263 11.00 -15.24 2.10
C LEU A 263 11.25 -15.79 3.50
N ARG A 264 11.05 -17.11 3.71
CA ARG A 264 11.31 -17.86 4.96
C ARG A 264 10.50 -17.41 6.16
N LYS A 265 9.36 -16.74 5.93
CA LYS A 265 8.54 -16.16 6.99
C LYS A 265 7.07 -16.58 6.91
N GLU A 266 6.37 -16.34 7.98
CA GLU A 266 5.04 -16.86 8.22
C GLU A 266 3.95 -15.87 7.83
N GLY A 267 2.84 -16.42 7.31
CA GLY A 267 1.57 -15.75 7.21
C GLY A 267 0.61 -16.29 8.26
N GLU A 268 0.10 -15.45 9.15
CA GLU A 268 -0.75 -15.88 10.25
C GLU A 268 -1.99 -15.00 10.41
N LYS A 269 -3.09 -15.59 10.89
CA LYS A 269 -4.34 -14.87 11.18
C LYS A 269 -4.84 -14.07 9.99
N ILE A 270 -5.00 -14.76 8.87
CA ILE A 270 -5.55 -14.19 7.65
C ILE A 270 -7.05 -14.50 7.63
N THR A 271 -7.88 -13.47 7.50
CA THR A 271 -9.35 -13.58 7.49
C THR A 271 -9.87 -13.03 6.17
N VAL A 272 -10.74 -13.79 5.51
CA VAL A 272 -11.45 -13.37 4.30
C VAL A 272 -12.95 -13.54 4.54
N SER A 273 -13.72 -12.47 4.41
CA SER A 273 -15.13 -12.48 4.75
C SER A 273 -15.97 -11.59 3.82
N GLY A 274 -17.28 -11.58 4.02
CA GLY A 274 -18.21 -10.74 3.26
C GLY A 274 -18.28 -11.13 1.79
N ASP A 275 -18.19 -10.14 0.92
CA ASP A 275 -18.24 -10.28 -0.54
C ASP A 275 -16.85 -10.18 -1.21
N ALA A 276 -15.79 -10.31 -0.43
CA ALA A 276 -14.41 -10.22 -0.91
C ALA A 276 -14.13 -11.24 -2.02
N THR A 277 -13.61 -10.77 -3.15
CA THR A 277 -13.18 -11.63 -4.25
C THR A 277 -11.67 -11.54 -4.41
N LEU A 278 -10.99 -12.66 -4.16
CA LEU A 278 -9.54 -12.74 -4.17
C LEU A 278 -9.02 -13.60 -5.31
N LYS A 279 -7.93 -13.14 -5.92
CA LYS A 279 -7.01 -13.94 -6.73
C LYS A 279 -5.65 -13.92 -6.05
N VAL A 280 -5.16 -15.10 -5.69
CA VAL A 280 -3.92 -15.21 -4.93
C VAL A 280 -2.94 -16.16 -5.60
N GLN A 281 -1.68 -15.78 -5.60
CA GLN A 281 -0.60 -16.52 -6.19
C GLN A 281 0.66 -16.36 -5.36
N GLY A 282 1.29 -17.47 -4.97
CA GLY A 282 2.64 -17.44 -4.43
C GLY A 282 3.68 -17.15 -5.51
N GLY A 283 4.83 -16.69 -5.12
CA GLY A 283 5.91 -16.43 -6.04
C GLY A 283 6.51 -17.71 -6.63
N LEU A 284 7.24 -17.56 -7.73
CA LEU A 284 7.98 -18.65 -8.37
C LEU A 284 9.16 -19.10 -7.51
N THR A 285 9.57 -20.34 -7.67
CA THR A 285 10.81 -20.84 -7.04
C THR A 285 12.06 -20.27 -7.72
N ASP A 286 13.12 -20.07 -6.94
CA ASP A 286 14.47 -19.94 -7.47
C ASP A 286 15.27 -21.25 -7.27
N GLU A 287 16.59 -21.24 -7.54
CA GLU A 287 17.45 -22.41 -7.40
C GLU A 287 17.68 -22.84 -5.93
N TRP A 288 17.40 -21.95 -4.98
CA TRP A 288 17.80 -22.09 -3.58
C TRP A 288 16.61 -22.22 -2.62
N ASP A 289 15.56 -21.44 -2.82
CA ASP A 289 14.37 -21.42 -1.98
C ASP A 289 13.12 -21.84 -2.78
N GLY A 290 12.14 -22.43 -2.10
CA GLY A 290 10.89 -22.86 -2.73
C GLY A 290 9.94 -21.71 -3.07
N ALA A 291 8.88 -22.00 -3.78
CA ALA A 291 7.79 -21.06 -4.07
C ALA A 291 7.10 -20.59 -2.78
N GLY A 292 6.59 -19.37 -2.76
CA GLY A 292 5.67 -18.91 -1.71
C GLY A 292 4.29 -19.56 -1.83
N ALA A 293 3.53 -19.53 -0.74
CA ALA A 293 2.12 -19.93 -0.71
C ALA A 293 1.23 -18.90 -1.42
N GLY A 294 0.06 -19.28 -1.90
CA GLY A 294 -0.98 -18.34 -2.31
C GLY A 294 -1.42 -17.49 -1.11
N ILE A 295 -1.79 -18.16 -0.01
CA ILE A 295 -2.03 -17.53 1.31
C ILE A 295 -1.23 -18.33 2.32
N GLY A 296 -0.32 -17.69 3.06
CA GLY A 296 0.46 -18.37 4.08
C GLY A 296 1.92 -17.97 4.11
N ASN A 297 2.81 -18.95 4.11
CA ASN A 297 4.24 -18.73 4.30
C ASN A 297 4.97 -18.43 2.99
N GLY A 298 6.05 -17.69 3.08
CA GLY A 298 7.02 -17.60 2.00
C GLY A 298 7.81 -18.88 1.83
N GLY A 299 8.39 -19.08 0.65
CA GLY A 299 9.27 -20.19 0.36
C GLY A 299 10.53 -20.17 1.21
N SER A 300 11.15 -21.33 1.37
CA SER A 300 12.36 -21.52 2.19
C SER A 300 13.24 -22.63 1.62
N HIS A 301 14.30 -22.97 2.33
CA HIS A 301 15.11 -24.16 2.03
C HIS A 301 15.44 -24.96 3.29
N ASN A 302 15.75 -26.23 3.08
CA ASN A 302 16.39 -27.10 4.08
C ASN A 302 17.84 -27.40 3.68
N GLY A 303 18.71 -27.57 4.66
CA GLY A 303 20.14 -27.81 4.46
C GLY A 303 20.99 -26.55 4.60
N ASP A 304 22.28 -26.69 4.39
CA ASP A 304 23.23 -25.60 4.37
C ASP A 304 23.92 -25.48 3.00
N PHE A 305 24.52 -24.35 2.73
CA PHE A 305 25.19 -24.09 1.45
C PHE A 305 26.38 -25.01 1.15
N LEU A 306 26.87 -25.73 2.13
CA LEU A 306 27.99 -26.67 1.99
C LEU A 306 27.54 -28.11 1.71
N SER A 307 26.38 -28.50 2.25
CA SER A 307 25.81 -29.83 2.08
C SER A 307 24.77 -29.94 0.95
N GLY A 308 24.41 -28.83 0.34
CA GLY A 308 23.35 -28.68 -0.65
C GLY A 308 22.03 -28.21 -0.03
N THR A 309 21.40 -27.25 -0.68
CA THR A 309 20.08 -26.74 -0.29
C THR A 309 18.98 -27.51 -1.01
N ILE A 310 17.89 -27.77 -0.30
CA ILE A 310 16.67 -28.35 -0.86
C ILE A 310 15.59 -27.27 -0.77
N PRO A 311 15.07 -26.74 -1.90
CA PRO A 311 13.97 -25.81 -1.89
C PRO A 311 12.74 -26.37 -1.16
N VAL A 312 12.10 -25.57 -0.33
CA VAL A 312 10.89 -25.93 0.40
C VAL A 312 9.82 -24.87 0.12
N ASN A 313 8.74 -25.28 -0.53
CA ASN A 313 7.61 -24.39 -0.79
C ASN A 313 7.00 -23.92 0.53
N GLY A 314 6.54 -22.66 0.54
CA GLY A 314 5.81 -22.07 1.65
C GLY A 314 4.53 -22.88 1.93
N ALA A 315 4.29 -23.15 3.20
CA ALA A 315 3.06 -23.82 3.60
C ALA A 315 1.86 -22.89 3.41
N GLU A 316 0.81 -23.41 2.78
CA GLU A 316 -0.47 -22.74 2.75
C GLU A 316 -1.02 -22.63 4.18
N THR A 317 -1.56 -21.47 4.51
CA THR A 317 -2.32 -21.22 5.74
C THR A 317 -3.79 -21.15 5.34
N GLU A 318 -4.62 -21.98 5.95
CA GLU A 318 -6.06 -21.89 5.73
C GLU A 318 -6.58 -20.55 6.30
N PRO A 319 -7.10 -19.64 5.46
CA PRO A 319 -7.67 -18.39 5.96
C PRO A 319 -8.98 -18.66 6.71
N ASP A 320 -9.28 -17.84 7.70
CA ASP A 320 -10.61 -17.85 8.30
C ASP A 320 -11.63 -17.30 7.30
N THR A 321 -12.44 -18.19 6.74
CA THR A 321 -13.52 -17.89 5.79
C THR A 321 -14.91 -18.11 6.38
N SER A 322 -15.02 -18.27 7.69
CA SER A 322 -16.29 -18.58 8.38
C SER A 322 -17.41 -17.58 8.09
N ASN A 323 -17.06 -16.35 7.75
CA ASN A 323 -18.00 -15.27 7.41
C ASN A 323 -17.92 -14.87 5.92
N LEU A 324 -17.33 -15.67 5.05
CA LEU A 324 -17.33 -15.42 3.60
C LEU A 324 -18.75 -15.75 3.05
N THR A 325 -19.42 -14.76 2.48
CA THR A 325 -20.81 -14.86 2.05
C THR A 325 -20.93 -15.03 0.53
N THR A 326 -20.83 -13.97 -0.23
CA THR A 326 -20.92 -13.98 -1.69
C THR A 326 -19.58 -13.88 -2.39
N GLY A 327 -18.49 -13.76 -1.62
CA GLY A 327 -17.15 -13.69 -2.12
C GLY A 327 -16.56 -15.06 -2.53
N LYS A 328 -15.34 -15.03 -3.03
CA LYS A 328 -14.56 -16.22 -3.36
C LYS A 328 -13.05 -15.98 -3.23
N ILE A 329 -12.29 -17.05 -3.09
CA ILE A 329 -10.82 -17.04 -3.17
C ILE A 329 -10.41 -18.00 -4.29
N GLU A 330 -9.71 -17.50 -5.27
CA GLU A 330 -9.13 -18.26 -6.37
C GLU A 330 -7.60 -18.34 -6.17
N TYR A 331 -7.10 -19.55 -6.06
CA TYR A 331 -5.67 -19.83 -5.95
C TYR A 331 -5.10 -20.18 -7.33
N TYR A 332 -3.98 -19.59 -7.67
CA TYR A 332 -3.29 -19.83 -8.93
C TYR A 332 -1.92 -20.44 -8.72
N ALA A 333 -1.49 -21.27 -9.66
CA ALA A 333 -0.14 -21.82 -9.63
C ALA A 333 0.90 -20.69 -9.73
N PRO A 334 2.07 -20.82 -9.11
CA PRO A 334 3.17 -19.90 -9.31
C PRO A 334 3.48 -19.66 -10.80
N GLY A 335 3.54 -18.41 -11.23
CA GLY A 335 3.79 -18.01 -12.62
C GLY A 335 2.59 -18.05 -13.57
N ALA A 336 1.42 -18.45 -13.11
CA ALA A 336 0.20 -18.39 -13.92
C ALA A 336 -0.21 -16.94 -14.23
N ASP A 337 -0.79 -16.72 -15.39
CA ASP A 337 -1.45 -15.45 -15.74
C ASP A 337 -2.86 -15.44 -15.14
N MET A 338 -3.02 -14.85 -13.96
CA MET A 338 -4.31 -14.77 -13.24
C MET A 338 -5.44 -14.09 -14.03
N THR A 339 -5.18 -13.57 -15.21
CA THR A 339 -6.19 -12.99 -16.10
C THR A 339 -6.66 -13.95 -17.19
N LYS A 340 -5.94 -15.03 -17.45
CA LYS A 340 -6.17 -15.98 -18.55
C LYS A 340 -6.24 -17.41 -18.11
N ASP A 341 -5.44 -17.78 -17.11
CA ASP A 341 -5.34 -19.16 -16.66
C ASP A 341 -6.45 -19.50 -15.68
N GLU A 342 -6.78 -20.78 -15.59
CA GLU A 342 -7.76 -21.26 -14.61
C GLU A 342 -7.12 -21.38 -13.22
N PRO A 343 -7.87 -21.10 -12.15
CA PRO A 343 -7.38 -21.30 -10.80
C PRO A 343 -7.15 -22.78 -10.51
N THR A 344 -6.12 -23.09 -9.73
CA THR A 344 -5.82 -24.46 -9.26
C THR A 344 -6.83 -24.94 -8.21
N SER A 345 -7.39 -24.03 -7.44
CA SER A 345 -8.47 -24.28 -6.48
C SER A 345 -9.27 -23.01 -6.21
N THR A 346 -10.52 -23.19 -5.75
CA THR A 346 -11.42 -22.08 -5.43
C THR A 346 -12.16 -22.38 -4.13
N ILE A 347 -12.17 -21.41 -3.22
CA ILE A 347 -13.04 -21.40 -2.04
C ILE A 347 -14.21 -20.47 -2.35
N LEU A 348 -15.44 -20.97 -2.21
CA LEU A 348 -16.67 -20.20 -2.43
C LEU A 348 -17.31 -19.82 -1.10
N GLY A 349 -17.85 -18.60 -1.03
CA GLY A 349 -18.67 -18.17 0.09
C GLY A 349 -20.01 -18.90 0.17
N SER A 350 -20.56 -18.97 1.36
CA SER A 350 -21.78 -19.74 1.66
C SER A 350 -23.04 -19.29 0.88
N GLY A 351 -23.05 -18.07 0.36
CA GLY A 351 -24.15 -17.50 -0.43
C GLY A 351 -23.95 -17.58 -1.95
N GLN A 352 -22.86 -18.15 -2.43
CA GLN A 352 -22.65 -18.34 -3.87
C GLN A 352 -23.57 -19.45 -4.40
N PRO A 353 -24.24 -19.25 -5.56
CA PRO A 353 -24.97 -20.32 -6.21
C PRO A 353 -23.98 -21.41 -6.63
N THR A 354 -24.13 -22.60 -6.07
CA THR A 354 -23.45 -23.79 -6.58
C THR A 354 -23.94 -24.06 -8.01
N SER A 355 -23.04 -24.13 -8.98
CA SER A 355 -23.41 -24.61 -10.31
C SER A 355 -24.10 -25.98 -10.20
N PRO A 356 -25.15 -26.27 -11.01
CA PRO A 356 -25.82 -27.55 -10.95
C PRO A 356 -24.81 -28.68 -11.26
N GLY A 357 -24.33 -29.37 -10.23
CA GLY A 357 -23.38 -30.47 -10.33
C GLY A 357 -22.23 -30.49 -9.32
N GLU A 358 -21.93 -29.36 -8.66
CA GLU A 358 -20.93 -29.33 -7.59
C GLU A 358 -21.61 -29.31 -6.21
N THR A 359 -21.59 -30.45 -5.55
CA THR A 359 -21.85 -30.53 -4.11
C THR A 359 -20.67 -29.89 -3.38
N ALA A 360 -20.94 -28.95 -2.49
CA ALA A 360 -19.97 -28.45 -1.54
C ALA A 360 -19.41 -29.62 -0.72
N ALA A 361 -18.31 -30.19 -1.17
CA ALA A 361 -17.54 -31.17 -0.42
C ALA A 361 -16.49 -30.41 0.40
N PRO A 362 -16.23 -30.82 1.65
CA PRO A 362 -15.09 -30.29 2.39
C PRO A 362 -13.82 -30.58 1.56
N VAL A 363 -12.99 -29.57 1.41
CA VAL A 363 -11.74 -29.62 0.63
C VAL A 363 -10.80 -30.62 1.28
N GLU A 364 -10.72 -31.85 0.73
CA GLU A 364 -9.62 -32.75 1.02
C GLU A 364 -8.40 -32.31 0.22
N TYR A 365 -7.39 -31.81 0.93
CA TYR A 365 -6.08 -31.54 0.36
C TYR A 365 -5.45 -32.86 -0.11
N ARG A 366 -5.42 -33.11 -1.43
CA ARG A 366 -4.55 -34.11 -1.99
C ARG A 366 -3.20 -33.47 -2.32
N MET A 367 -2.22 -33.74 -1.47
CA MET A 367 -0.82 -33.59 -1.86
C MET A 367 -0.56 -34.54 -3.05
N GLN A 368 -0.21 -33.97 -4.20
CA GLN A 368 0.42 -34.79 -5.25
C GLN A 368 1.88 -34.96 -4.87
N THR A 369 2.24 -36.23 -4.67
CA THR A 369 3.62 -36.72 -4.50
C THR A 369 4.44 -36.54 -5.77
#